data_dd5745eee50cc9bcc18ad98b501ad01a
#
_entry.id   dd5745eee50cc9bcc18ad98b501ad01a
#
_cell.length_a   1.000
_cell.length_b   1.000
_cell.length_c   1.000
_cell.angle_alpha   90.00
_cell.angle_beta   90.00
_cell.angle_gamma   90.00
#
_symmetry.space_group_name_H-M   'P 1'
#
loop_
_entity.id
_entity.type
_entity.pdbx_description
1 polymer ?
#
loop_
_entity_poly.entity_id
_entity_poly.type
_entity_poly.pdbx_seq_one_letter_code
_entity_poly.pdbx_strand_id
1 'polypeptide(L)'
;VGQGVASKAGARLAHVSLELGGKSPCIVYPDSATDEVVDQVLLATRFARQSQSCTTGSRLFLHEDIHEEFLAKLVEQTSRLTVGDPRDEASDIGCIINARQYDRVQGYIDDGLAQQGVHVAYDGRDSLQVGEPGFYHAPMILTQVSNDWRIAQEEIFGPVLSVIRWREEDEVIGMANDSHYGLAAFVFSKDLGAALRTAHRIDSGWVQVNQGGGQLVGQSYGGMKSSGIGRELSLEGMLEGFTQIKQINVRLG
;
A
#
# COMPACT_ATOMS: atom_id res chain seq x y z
N VAL A 1 -11.03 6.23 -13.81
CA VAL A 1 -11.83 5.06 -14.24
C VAL A 1 -13.03 4.91 -13.32
N GLY A 2 -12.87 4.79 -11.99
CA GLY A 2 -13.95 4.55 -11.03
C GLY A 2 -15.10 5.56 -11.10
N GLN A 3 -14.81 6.85 -11.15
CA GLN A 3 -15.82 7.90 -11.30
C GLN A 3 -16.67 7.72 -12.57
N GLY A 4 -16.04 7.34 -13.69
CA GLY A 4 -16.73 7.07 -14.94
C GLY A 4 -17.65 5.85 -14.86
N VAL A 5 -17.23 4.81 -14.14
CA VAL A 5 -18.06 3.61 -13.88
C VAL A 5 -19.23 3.99 -12.98
N ALA A 6 -18.99 4.69 -11.88
CA ALA A 6 -20.04 5.14 -10.96
C ALA A 6 -21.09 6.02 -11.66
N SER A 7 -20.63 6.96 -12.50
CA SER A 7 -21.53 7.84 -13.28
C SER A 7 -22.44 7.04 -14.23
N LYS A 8 -21.89 6.07 -14.96
CA LYS A 8 -22.66 5.23 -15.86
C LYS A 8 -23.62 4.28 -15.11
N ALA A 9 -23.20 3.75 -13.96
CA ALA A 9 -24.05 2.94 -13.11
C ALA A 9 -25.20 3.77 -12.52
N GLY A 10 -24.91 4.98 -12.02
CA GLY A 10 -25.90 5.91 -11.49
C GLY A 10 -26.95 6.33 -12.52
N ALA A 11 -26.57 6.56 -13.79
CA ALA A 11 -27.50 6.85 -14.86
C ALA A 11 -28.51 5.71 -15.13
N ARG A 12 -28.22 4.50 -14.69
CA ARG A 12 -29.08 3.30 -14.81
C ARG A 12 -29.69 2.90 -13.47
N LEU A 13 -29.45 3.62 -12.38
CA LEU A 13 -29.79 3.29 -11.00
C LEU A 13 -29.27 1.89 -10.59
N ALA A 14 -28.12 1.50 -11.17
CA ALA A 14 -27.48 0.25 -10.83
C ALA A 14 -26.61 0.41 -9.59
N HIS A 15 -26.66 -0.55 -8.68
CA HIS A 15 -25.72 -0.65 -7.57
C HIS A 15 -24.29 -0.89 -8.10
N VAL A 16 -23.29 -0.32 -7.43
CA VAL A 16 -21.90 -0.48 -7.83
C VAL A 16 -21.02 -0.65 -6.60
N SER A 17 -20.12 -1.62 -6.66
CA SER A 17 -18.94 -1.71 -5.80
C SER A 17 -17.70 -1.37 -6.62
N LEU A 18 -16.81 -0.58 -6.04
CA LEU A 18 -15.58 -0.11 -6.69
C LEU A 18 -14.38 -0.35 -5.79
N GLU A 19 -13.43 -1.13 -6.28
CA GLU A 19 -12.12 -1.31 -5.71
C GLU A 19 -11.10 -0.61 -6.62
N LEU A 20 -10.42 0.43 -6.08
CA LEU A 20 -9.57 1.33 -6.85
C LEU A 20 -8.17 1.37 -6.23
N GLY A 21 -7.41 2.42 -6.55
CA GLY A 21 -6.03 2.57 -6.12
C GLY A 21 -5.85 2.89 -4.63
N GLY A 22 -4.60 2.86 -4.20
CA GLY A 22 -4.21 3.19 -2.84
C GLY A 22 -2.83 3.86 -2.76
N LYS A 23 -2.61 4.57 -1.64
CA LYS A 23 -1.31 5.11 -1.23
C LYS A 23 -1.13 4.84 0.26
N SER A 24 -1.12 3.57 0.60
CA SER A 24 -1.31 3.09 1.97
C SER A 24 -0.14 3.50 2.88
N PRO A 25 -0.43 4.09 4.05
CA PRO A 25 0.58 4.38 5.06
C PRO A 25 0.97 3.10 5.81
N CYS A 26 2.25 3.01 6.15
CA CYS A 26 2.84 2.01 7.02
C CYS A 26 3.53 2.77 8.16
N ILE A 27 2.97 2.74 9.37
CA ILE A 27 3.42 3.55 10.51
C ILE A 27 4.12 2.65 11.52
N VAL A 28 5.37 2.95 11.85
CA VAL A 28 6.16 2.21 12.84
C VAL A 28 6.47 3.09 14.04
N TYR A 29 6.00 2.68 15.20
CA TYR A 29 6.24 3.34 16.49
C TYR A 29 7.63 3.01 17.05
N PRO A 30 8.21 3.87 17.91
CA PRO A 30 9.58 3.68 18.43
C PRO A 30 9.76 2.37 19.22
N ASP A 31 8.70 1.84 19.83
CA ASP A 31 8.73 0.59 20.59
C ASP A 31 8.78 -0.68 19.70
N SER A 32 8.71 -0.52 18.38
CA SER A 32 8.53 -1.61 17.41
C SER A 32 9.69 -1.78 16.44
N ALA A 33 10.89 -1.29 16.74
CA ALA A 33 12.08 -1.42 15.89
C ALA A 33 12.71 -2.83 15.98
N THR A 34 11.94 -3.88 15.70
CA THR A 34 12.39 -5.28 15.73
C THR A 34 12.52 -5.86 14.32
N ASP A 35 13.33 -6.90 14.17
CA ASP A 35 13.51 -7.59 12.88
C ASP A 35 12.20 -8.19 12.39
N GLU A 36 11.36 -8.71 13.29
CA GLU A 36 10.02 -9.19 12.94
C GLU A 36 9.14 -8.09 12.32
N VAL A 37 9.20 -6.86 12.85
CA VAL A 37 8.44 -5.73 12.28
C VAL A 37 9.04 -5.30 10.94
N VAL A 38 10.36 -5.38 10.76
CA VAL A 38 10.99 -5.16 9.44
C VAL A 38 10.45 -6.14 8.41
N ASP A 39 10.35 -7.43 8.75
CA ASP A 39 9.79 -8.46 7.87
C ASP A 39 8.31 -8.17 7.54
N GLN A 40 7.52 -7.74 8.53
CA GLN A 40 6.12 -7.38 8.31
C GLN A 40 5.97 -6.10 7.45
N VAL A 41 6.85 -5.12 7.61
CA VAL A 41 6.90 -3.93 6.73
C VAL A 41 7.28 -4.35 5.31
N LEU A 42 8.28 -5.22 5.14
CA LEU A 42 8.66 -5.75 3.83
C LEU A 42 7.49 -6.49 3.16
N LEU A 43 6.71 -7.29 3.92
CA LEU A 43 5.48 -7.89 3.42
C LEU A 43 4.45 -6.83 2.99
N ALA A 44 4.31 -5.73 3.74
CA ALA A 44 3.39 -4.65 3.41
C ALA A 44 3.78 -3.91 2.13
N THR A 45 5.08 -3.80 1.79
CA THR A 45 5.54 -3.16 0.54
C THR A 45 5.11 -3.92 -0.72
N ARG A 46 4.74 -5.18 -0.60
CA ARG A 46 4.39 -6.06 -1.73
C ARG A 46 5.49 -6.18 -2.80
N PHE A 47 6.76 -6.04 -2.44
CA PHE A 47 7.87 -6.16 -3.39
C PHE A 47 7.83 -7.49 -4.14
N ALA A 48 7.51 -8.60 -3.48
CA ALA A 48 7.32 -9.91 -4.11
C ALA A 48 6.21 -9.95 -5.19
N ARG A 49 5.37 -8.90 -5.26
CA ARG A 49 4.37 -8.68 -6.32
C ARG A 49 4.71 -7.44 -7.16
N GLN A 50 5.98 -7.04 -7.21
CA GLN A 50 6.46 -5.82 -7.86
C GLN A 50 5.77 -4.56 -7.35
N SER A 51 5.22 -4.58 -6.13
CA SER A 51 4.30 -3.56 -5.59
C SER A 51 3.11 -3.23 -6.52
N GLN A 52 2.79 -4.11 -7.46
CA GLN A 52 1.60 -4.01 -8.31
C GLN A 52 0.39 -4.54 -7.54
N SER A 53 0.05 -3.83 -6.47
CA SER A 53 -1.07 -4.13 -5.58
C SER A 53 -1.66 -2.83 -5.05
N CYS A 54 -2.98 -2.73 -5.05
CA CYS A 54 -3.70 -1.57 -4.53
C CYS A 54 -3.46 -1.34 -3.03
N THR A 55 -3.15 -2.39 -2.26
CA THR A 55 -2.86 -2.32 -0.81
C THR A 55 -1.38 -2.10 -0.48
N THR A 56 -0.52 -1.82 -1.47
CA THR A 56 0.90 -1.60 -1.22
C THR A 56 1.12 -0.53 -0.15
N GLY A 57 1.82 -0.87 0.93
CA GLY A 57 2.31 0.06 1.95
C GLY A 57 3.47 0.88 1.38
N SER A 58 3.17 1.85 0.54
CA SER A 58 4.15 2.59 -0.28
C SER A 58 4.65 3.87 0.37
N ARG A 59 4.04 4.28 1.51
CA ARG A 59 4.53 5.36 2.39
C ARG A 59 4.89 4.75 3.75
N LEU A 60 6.18 4.68 4.05
CA LEU A 60 6.68 4.21 5.34
C LEU A 60 6.98 5.40 6.25
N PHE A 61 6.23 5.53 7.33
CA PHE A 61 6.42 6.54 8.36
C PHE A 61 7.22 5.93 9.51
N LEU A 62 8.47 6.38 9.69
CA LEU A 62 9.36 5.96 10.76
C LEU A 62 9.51 7.07 11.81
N HIS A 63 9.29 6.73 13.09
CA HIS A 63 9.57 7.66 14.16
C HIS A 63 11.05 8.04 14.17
N GLU A 64 11.36 9.30 14.49
CA GLU A 64 12.73 9.82 14.38
C GLU A 64 13.75 9.03 15.22
N ASP A 65 13.35 8.52 16.39
CA ASP A 65 14.22 7.75 17.30
C ASP A 65 14.69 6.41 16.71
N ILE A 66 13.94 5.82 15.79
CA ILE A 66 14.25 4.51 15.20
C ILE A 66 14.59 4.57 13.71
N HIS A 67 14.52 5.76 13.13
CA HIS A 67 14.60 5.93 11.67
C HIS A 67 15.85 5.30 11.06
N GLU A 68 17.03 5.63 11.59
CA GLU A 68 18.29 5.16 11.00
C GLU A 68 18.48 3.65 11.19
N GLU A 69 18.22 3.14 12.40
CA GLU A 69 18.36 1.71 12.70
C GLU A 69 17.37 0.88 11.89
N PHE A 70 16.10 1.28 11.87
CA PHE A 70 15.06 0.54 11.16
C PHE A 70 15.29 0.56 9.65
N LEU A 71 15.66 1.73 9.10
CA LEU A 71 15.94 1.89 7.67
C LEU A 71 17.12 1.02 7.24
N ALA A 72 18.20 0.96 8.04
CA ALA A 72 19.35 0.10 7.75
C ALA A 72 18.96 -1.38 7.66
N LYS A 73 18.17 -1.88 8.62
CA LYS A 73 17.66 -3.26 8.62
C LYS A 73 16.75 -3.52 7.41
N LEU A 74 15.86 -2.58 7.07
CA LEU A 74 14.97 -2.72 5.92
C LEU A 74 15.76 -2.77 4.60
N VAL A 75 16.78 -1.93 4.45
CA VAL A 75 17.68 -1.94 3.29
C VAL A 75 18.42 -3.28 3.20
N GLU A 76 18.96 -3.78 4.32
CA GLU A 76 19.62 -5.09 4.36
C GLU A 76 18.70 -6.21 3.90
N GLN A 77 17.47 -6.28 4.42
CA GLN A 77 16.48 -7.28 4.02
C GLN A 77 16.07 -7.13 2.54
N THR A 78 15.85 -5.88 2.09
CA THR A 78 15.48 -5.61 0.70
C THR A 78 16.60 -6.01 -0.27
N SER A 79 17.86 -5.83 0.11
CA SER A 79 19.01 -6.15 -0.74
C SER A 79 19.20 -7.66 -0.99
N ARG A 80 18.55 -8.50 -0.19
CA ARG A 80 18.58 -9.97 -0.36
C ARG A 80 17.55 -10.47 -1.37
N LEU A 81 16.60 -9.62 -1.77
CA LEU A 81 15.57 -10.00 -2.73
C LEU A 81 16.15 -10.09 -4.14
N THR A 82 15.90 -11.22 -4.78
CA THR A 82 16.33 -11.50 -6.16
C THR A 82 15.25 -11.08 -7.15
N VAL A 83 15.64 -10.28 -8.16
CA VAL A 83 14.76 -9.92 -9.28
C VAL A 83 15.09 -10.82 -10.46
N GLY A 84 14.11 -11.55 -10.98
CA GLY A 84 14.35 -12.52 -12.04
C GLY A 84 13.10 -13.01 -12.77
N ASP A 85 13.28 -14.04 -13.58
CA ASP A 85 12.20 -14.70 -14.29
C ASP A 85 11.16 -15.23 -13.30
N PRO A 86 9.88 -14.84 -13.40
CA PRO A 86 8.83 -15.30 -12.47
C PRO A 86 8.53 -16.81 -12.55
N ARG A 87 9.10 -17.53 -13.52
CA ARG A 87 9.03 -18.99 -13.63
C ARG A 87 10.16 -19.70 -12.85
N ASP A 88 11.17 -18.95 -12.41
CA ASP A 88 12.27 -19.45 -11.60
C ASP A 88 11.92 -19.31 -10.12
N GLU A 89 11.91 -20.43 -9.38
CA GLU A 89 11.65 -20.44 -7.93
C GLU A 89 12.69 -19.67 -7.12
N ALA A 90 13.87 -19.39 -7.69
CA ALA A 90 14.88 -18.55 -7.07
C ALA A 90 14.59 -17.03 -7.18
N SER A 91 13.56 -16.64 -7.93
CA SER A 91 13.18 -15.25 -8.10
C SER A 91 12.14 -14.82 -7.06
N ASP A 92 12.46 -13.81 -6.24
CA ASP A 92 11.52 -13.19 -5.30
C ASP A 92 10.60 -12.18 -5.98
N ILE A 93 11.12 -11.49 -7.00
CA ILE A 93 10.44 -10.38 -7.69
C ILE A 93 10.49 -10.61 -9.19
N GLY A 94 9.32 -10.68 -9.82
CA GLY A 94 9.19 -10.80 -11.27
C GLY A 94 9.16 -9.45 -12.01
N CYS A 95 8.74 -9.46 -13.27
CA CYS A 95 8.66 -8.28 -14.12
C CYS A 95 7.40 -7.44 -13.89
N ILE A 96 7.48 -6.16 -14.23
CA ILE A 96 6.34 -5.25 -14.39
C ILE A 96 5.47 -5.71 -15.58
N ILE A 97 4.15 -5.52 -15.47
CA ILE A 97 3.16 -6.10 -16.37
C ILE A 97 3.36 -5.73 -17.86
N ASN A 98 3.85 -4.55 -18.18
CA ASN A 98 4.08 -4.07 -19.55
C ASN A 98 4.97 -2.81 -19.60
N ALA A 99 5.41 -2.42 -20.81
CA ALA A 99 6.25 -1.26 -21.05
C ALA A 99 5.65 0.03 -20.52
N ARG A 100 4.36 0.30 -20.74
CA ARG A 100 3.71 1.53 -20.28
C ARG A 100 3.76 1.67 -18.76
N GLN A 101 3.58 0.58 -18.01
CA GLN A 101 3.68 0.61 -16.56
C GLN A 101 5.14 0.73 -16.11
N TYR A 102 6.07 0.10 -16.82
CA TYR A 102 7.50 0.27 -16.59
C TYR A 102 7.93 1.74 -16.72
N ASP A 103 7.56 2.38 -17.83
CA ASP A 103 7.87 3.80 -18.08
C ASP A 103 7.19 4.71 -17.04
N ARG A 104 5.98 4.36 -16.60
CA ARG A 104 5.29 5.08 -15.53
C ARG A 104 6.06 5.01 -14.21
N VAL A 105 6.53 3.83 -13.80
CA VAL A 105 7.33 3.64 -12.59
C VAL A 105 8.63 4.43 -12.69
N GLN A 106 9.31 4.34 -13.84
CA GLN A 106 10.54 5.12 -14.10
C GLN A 106 10.30 6.63 -13.97
N GLY A 107 9.20 7.14 -14.52
CA GLY A 107 8.85 8.56 -14.40
C GLY A 107 8.62 9.03 -12.96
N TYR A 108 8.11 8.17 -12.06
CA TYR A 108 8.01 8.50 -10.63
C TYR A 108 9.37 8.46 -9.93
N ILE A 109 10.23 7.52 -10.31
CA ILE A 109 11.61 7.45 -9.80
C ILE A 109 12.35 8.73 -10.18
N ASP A 110 12.31 9.13 -11.44
CA ASP A 110 12.99 10.32 -11.95
C ASP A 110 12.48 11.60 -11.27
N ASP A 111 11.15 11.71 -11.08
CA ASP A 111 10.52 12.83 -10.36
C ASP A 111 10.97 12.88 -8.89
N GLY A 112 11.01 11.73 -8.21
CA GLY A 112 11.45 11.64 -6.83
C GLY A 112 12.93 11.99 -6.67
N LEU A 113 13.79 11.50 -7.56
CA LEU A 113 15.24 11.78 -7.56
C LEU A 113 15.56 13.25 -7.88
N ALA A 114 14.67 13.95 -8.59
CA ALA A 114 14.84 15.37 -8.89
C ALA A 114 14.48 16.29 -7.70
N GLN A 115 13.85 15.78 -6.63
CA GLN A 115 13.46 16.57 -5.47
C GLN A 115 14.68 16.99 -4.64
N GLN A 116 14.73 18.25 -4.25
CA GLN A 116 15.82 18.75 -3.41
C GLN A 116 15.77 18.15 -2.01
N GLY A 117 16.85 17.53 -1.57
CA GLY A 117 16.96 16.93 -0.25
C GLY A 117 16.54 15.47 -0.16
N VAL A 118 16.06 14.87 -1.26
CA VAL A 118 15.83 13.43 -1.30
C VAL A 118 17.14 12.67 -1.10
N HIS A 119 17.08 11.55 -0.42
CA HIS A 119 18.20 10.63 -0.26
C HIS A 119 17.81 9.23 -0.71
N VAL A 120 18.66 8.59 -1.51
CA VAL A 120 18.49 7.20 -1.94
C VAL A 120 19.05 6.30 -0.85
N ALA A 121 18.18 5.63 -0.10
CA ALA A 121 18.57 4.66 0.91
C ALA A 121 18.93 3.30 0.29
N TYR A 122 18.22 2.92 -0.78
CA TYR A 122 18.51 1.72 -1.55
C TYR A 122 18.12 1.90 -3.02
N ASP A 123 19.01 1.52 -3.91
CA ASP A 123 18.77 1.41 -5.35
C ASP A 123 19.19 0.02 -5.83
N GLY A 124 18.21 -0.84 -6.04
CA GLY A 124 18.46 -2.21 -6.49
C GLY A 124 18.80 -2.33 -7.99
N ARG A 125 18.74 -1.23 -8.77
CA ARG A 125 18.99 -1.26 -10.23
C ARG A 125 20.39 -1.70 -10.57
N ASP A 126 21.37 -1.34 -9.74
CA ASP A 126 22.79 -1.71 -9.96
C ASP A 126 23.04 -3.21 -9.81
N SER A 127 22.19 -3.92 -9.08
CA SER A 127 22.27 -5.37 -8.88
C SER A 127 21.41 -6.16 -9.86
N LEU A 128 20.68 -5.49 -10.77
CA LEU A 128 19.74 -6.13 -11.69
C LEU A 128 20.50 -6.88 -12.78
N GLN A 129 20.52 -8.21 -12.70
CA GLN A 129 21.15 -9.11 -13.68
C GLN A 129 20.10 -10.12 -14.18
N VAL A 130 19.21 -9.67 -15.06
CA VAL A 130 18.19 -10.52 -15.64
C VAL A 130 18.59 -10.90 -17.07
N GLY A 131 18.77 -12.19 -17.32
CA GLY A 131 19.14 -12.71 -18.64
C GLY A 131 17.98 -12.82 -19.62
N GLU A 132 16.73 -12.78 -19.12
CA GLU A 132 15.53 -12.93 -19.92
C GLU A 132 14.93 -11.57 -20.32
N PRO A 133 14.33 -11.45 -21.51
CA PRO A 133 13.64 -10.24 -21.91
C PRO A 133 12.45 -9.95 -21.00
N GLY A 134 12.32 -8.70 -20.52
CA GLY A 134 11.21 -8.28 -19.68
C GLY A 134 11.35 -6.86 -19.17
N PHE A 135 10.29 -6.39 -18.49
CA PHE A 135 10.22 -5.06 -17.90
C PHE A 135 10.53 -5.15 -16.40
N TYR A 136 11.79 -5.29 -16.03
CA TYR A 136 12.20 -5.50 -14.65
C TYR A 136 12.56 -4.18 -13.97
N HIS A 137 11.93 -3.92 -12.83
CA HIS A 137 12.34 -2.89 -11.88
C HIS A 137 12.77 -3.56 -10.58
N ALA A 138 13.96 -3.21 -10.12
CA ALA A 138 14.40 -3.56 -8.77
C ALA A 138 13.78 -2.62 -7.74
N PRO A 139 13.66 -3.04 -6.47
CA PRO A 139 13.19 -2.17 -5.40
C PRO A 139 14.04 -0.90 -5.25
N MET A 140 13.36 0.22 -5.00
CA MET A 140 13.98 1.49 -4.66
C MET A 140 13.39 2.03 -3.36
N ILE A 141 14.25 2.47 -2.44
CA ILE A 141 13.85 3.10 -1.17
C ILE A 141 14.40 4.52 -1.14
N LEU A 142 13.48 5.49 -1.13
CA LEU A 142 13.81 6.91 -1.01
C LEU A 142 13.47 7.38 0.40
N THR A 143 14.38 8.09 1.06
CA THR A 143 14.18 8.69 2.37
C THR A 143 14.32 10.21 2.32
N GLN A 144 13.98 10.90 3.41
CA GLN A 144 13.82 12.35 3.47
C GLN A 144 12.76 12.86 2.47
N VAL A 145 11.78 12.02 2.18
CA VAL A 145 10.66 12.34 1.30
C VAL A 145 9.67 13.23 2.07
N SER A 146 9.22 14.32 1.44
CA SER A 146 8.11 15.11 1.96
C SER A 146 6.78 14.46 1.55
N ASN A 147 5.80 14.50 2.46
CA ASN A 147 4.50 13.86 2.24
C ASN A 147 3.70 14.50 1.09
N ASP A 148 3.96 15.77 0.76
CA ASP A 148 3.33 16.51 -0.32
C ASP A 148 3.93 16.25 -1.71
N TRP A 149 5.06 15.55 -1.79
CA TRP A 149 5.67 15.24 -3.08
C TRP A 149 4.82 14.23 -3.86
N ARG A 150 4.83 14.37 -5.17
CA ARG A 150 4.08 13.52 -6.08
C ARG A 150 4.33 12.03 -5.82
N ILE A 151 5.59 11.65 -5.56
CA ILE A 151 5.99 10.26 -5.27
C ILE A 151 5.37 9.72 -3.98
N ALA A 152 4.98 10.59 -3.02
CA ALA A 152 4.29 10.23 -1.79
C ALA A 152 2.76 10.34 -1.89
N GLN A 153 2.23 11.05 -2.88
CA GLN A 153 0.80 11.30 -3.04
C GLN A 153 0.12 10.42 -4.08
N GLU A 154 0.81 10.08 -5.17
CA GLU A 154 0.20 9.31 -6.26
C GLU A 154 0.55 7.81 -6.18
N GLU A 155 -0.38 6.96 -6.63
CA GLU A 155 -0.15 5.52 -6.76
C GLU A 155 0.82 5.22 -7.89
N ILE A 156 1.98 4.63 -7.55
CA ILE A 156 3.03 4.28 -8.51
C ILE A 156 2.72 2.94 -9.19
N PHE A 157 2.29 1.95 -8.41
CA PHE A 157 2.06 0.57 -8.84
C PHE A 157 3.35 -0.09 -9.34
N GLY A 158 4.42 0.11 -8.57
CA GLY A 158 5.79 -0.37 -8.83
C GLY A 158 6.63 -0.36 -7.56
N PRO A 159 7.82 -1.00 -7.55
CA PRO A 159 8.58 -1.30 -6.35
C PRO A 159 9.38 -0.08 -5.82
N VAL A 160 8.66 0.98 -5.47
CA VAL A 160 9.23 2.23 -4.94
C VAL A 160 8.60 2.53 -3.58
N LEU A 161 9.43 2.68 -2.56
CA LEU A 161 9.04 3.00 -1.20
C LEU A 161 9.49 4.42 -0.82
N SER A 162 8.54 5.22 -0.32
CA SER A 162 8.80 6.56 0.22
C SER A 162 8.87 6.48 1.74
N VAL A 163 10.02 6.85 2.33
CA VAL A 163 10.24 6.85 3.79
C VAL A 163 10.18 8.28 4.30
N ILE A 164 9.31 8.51 5.27
CA ILE A 164 8.97 9.82 5.84
C ILE A 164 9.20 9.75 7.35
N ARG A 165 9.85 10.76 7.93
CA ARG A 165 10.05 10.86 9.38
C ARG A 165 8.82 11.47 10.05
N TRP A 166 8.61 11.09 11.30
CA TRP A 166 7.60 11.70 12.17
C TRP A 166 8.07 11.72 13.63
N ARG A 167 7.42 12.56 14.45
CA ARG A 167 7.72 12.75 15.89
C ARG A 167 6.51 12.56 16.78
N GLU A 168 5.39 13.18 16.41
CA GLU A 168 4.19 13.22 17.24
C GLU A 168 3.07 12.39 16.61
N GLU A 169 2.28 11.69 17.45
CA GLU A 169 1.18 10.83 16.97
C GLU A 169 0.18 11.62 16.10
N ASP A 170 -0.16 12.86 16.49
CA ASP A 170 -1.09 13.68 15.71
C ASP A 170 -0.51 14.08 14.34
N GLU A 171 0.80 14.31 14.27
CA GLU A 171 1.51 14.62 13.03
C GLU A 171 1.43 13.45 12.05
N VAL A 172 1.82 12.24 12.47
CA VAL A 172 1.84 11.07 11.58
C VAL A 172 0.44 10.68 11.12
N ILE A 173 -0.57 10.81 11.98
CA ILE A 173 -1.97 10.57 11.60
C ILE A 173 -2.43 11.59 10.56
N GLY A 174 -2.08 12.88 10.76
CA GLY A 174 -2.36 13.93 9.79
C GLY A 174 -1.73 13.64 8.43
N MET A 175 -0.43 13.33 8.39
CA MET A 175 0.28 12.97 7.16
C MET A 175 -0.28 11.69 6.50
N ALA A 176 -0.62 10.68 7.29
CA ALA A 176 -1.19 9.43 6.78
C ALA A 176 -2.52 9.66 6.07
N ASN A 177 -3.37 10.53 6.66
CA ASN A 177 -4.69 10.89 6.13
C ASN A 177 -4.65 11.93 5.00
N ASP A 178 -3.55 12.68 4.87
CA ASP A 178 -3.34 13.65 3.80
C ASP A 178 -3.02 12.91 2.48
N SER A 179 -4.06 12.34 1.91
CA SER A 179 -4.05 11.61 0.65
C SER A 179 -5.46 11.54 0.09
N HIS A 180 -5.57 11.49 -1.24
CA HIS A 180 -6.84 11.21 -1.92
C HIS A 180 -7.31 9.76 -1.72
N TYR A 181 -6.43 8.88 -1.28
CA TYR A 181 -6.68 7.47 -1.07
C TYR A 181 -7.02 7.15 0.38
N GLY A 182 -7.62 5.97 0.58
CA GLY A 182 -7.94 5.44 1.89
C GLY A 182 -8.28 3.94 1.79
N LEU A 183 -7.41 3.15 1.12
CA LEU A 183 -7.67 1.72 0.95
C LEU A 183 -7.17 0.92 2.15
N ALA A 184 -5.86 0.87 2.34
CA ALA A 184 -5.23 0.12 3.42
C ALA A 184 -4.35 1.01 4.30
N ALA A 185 -4.06 0.53 5.52
CA ALA A 185 -3.04 1.08 6.41
C ALA A 185 -2.44 -0.05 7.26
N PHE A 186 -1.19 0.17 7.71
CA PHE A 186 -0.46 -0.75 8.57
C PHE A 186 0.10 0.04 9.74
N VAL A 187 -0.11 -0.44 10.97
CA VAL A 187 0.34 0.22 12.19
C VAL A 187 1.09 -0.79 13.05
N PHE A 188 2.30 -0.46 13.44
CA PHE A 188 3.17 -1.32 14.24
C PHE A 188 3.53 -0.64 15.56
N SER A 189 3.07 -1.20 16.69
CA SER A 189 3.41 -0.80 18.05
C SER A 189 3.23 -1.98 19.01
N LYS A 190 4.12 -2.12 19.99
CA LYS A 190 3.95 -3.06 21.10
C LYS A 190 2.85 -2.59 22.06
N ASP A 191 2.62 -1.28 22.16
CA ASP A 191 1.45 -0.73 22.85
C ASP A 191 0.22 -0.87 21.96
N LEU A 192 -0.55 -1.94 22.21
CA LEU A 192 -1.80 -2.19 21.47
C LEU A 192 -2.81 -1.03 21.61
N GLY A 193 -2.79 -0.31 22.75
CA GLY A 193 -3.64 0.86 22.94
C GLY A 193 -3.28 2.00 21.99
N ALA A 194 -1.99 2.31 21.82
CA ALA A 194 -1.50 3.29 20.85
C ALA A 194 -1.83 2.85 19.42
N ALA A 195 -1.53 1.58 19.08
CA ALA A 195 -1.81 1.05 17.75
C ALA A 195 -3.30 1.14 17.38
N LEU A 196 -4.20 0.80 18.30
CA LEU A 196 -5.65 0.86 18.06
C LEU A 196 -6.16 2.31 18.00
N ARG A 197 -5.66 3.23 18.85
CA ARG A 197 -6.02 4.67 18.72
C ARG A 197 -5.66 5.21 17.35
N THR A 198 -4.45 4.91 16.87
CA THR A 198 -4.02 5.30 15.52
C THR A 198 -4.88 4.65 14.44
N ALA A 199 -5.11 3.34 14.52
CA ALA A 199 -5.94 2.61 13.56
C ALA A 199 -7.36 3.20 13.43
N HIS A 200 -7.97 3.61 14.54
CA HIS A 200 -9.29 4.25 14.53
C HIS A 200 -9.29 5.66 13.91
N ARG A 201 -8.16 6.33 13.88
CA ARG A 201 -8.02 7.70 13.36
C ARG A 201 -7.54 7.76 11.90
N ILE A 202 -7.09 6.64 11.35
CA ILE A 202 -6.68 6.56 9.94
C ILE A 202 -7.90 6.38 9.03
N ASP A 203 -8.00 7.21 8.01
CA ASP A 203 -9.05 7.20 6.98
C ASP A 203 -8.79 6.10 5.94
N SER A 204 -8.77 4.84 6.36
CA SER A 204 -8.60 3.68 5.48
C SER A 204 -9.65 2.62 5.78
N GLY A 205 -10.16 1.99 4.73
CA GLY A 205 -11.21 0.99 4.87
C GLY A 205 -10.72 -0.37 5.40
N TRP A 206 -9.40 -0.62 5.36
CA TRP A 206 -8.78 -1.84 5.84
C TRP A 206 -7.46 -1.53 6.56
N VAL A 207 -7.46 -1.64 7.89
CA VAL A 207 -6.29 -1.34 8.73
C VAL A 207 -5.78 -2.61 9.38
N GLN A 208 -4.49 -2.83 9.30
CA GLN A 208 -3.80 -3.93 9.95
C GLN A 208 -2.92 -3.42 11.10
N VAL A 209 -2.97 -4.10 12.23
CA VAL A 209 -2.12 -3.82 13.40
C VAL A 209 -1.15 -4.97 13.59
N ASN A 210 0.14 -4.65 13.65
CA ASN A 210 1.25 -5.57 13.86
C ASN A 210 1.34 -6.71 12.82
N GLN A 211 0.86 -6.47 11.61
CA GLN A 211 0.99 -7.40 10.49
C GLN A 211 1.01 -6.66 9.16
N GLY A 212 1.84 -7.13 8.22
CA GLY A 212 1.92 -6.63 6.85
C GLY A 212 1.27 -7.57 5.83
N GLY A 213 0.74 -8.71 6.31
CA GLY A 213 0.27 -9.82 5.50
C GLY A 213 -1.02 -9.58 4.73
N GLY A 214 -1.63 -10.68 4.29
CA GLY A 214 -2.80 -10.70 3.43
C GLY A 214 -4.13 -10.52 4.16
N GLN A 215 -5.18 -10.62 3.38
CA GLN A 215 -6.57 -10.62 3.86
C GLN A 215 -6.93 -11.98 4.44
N LEU A 216 -7.77 -11.99 5.46
CA LEU A 216 -8.42 -13.18 5.97
C LEU A 216 -9.81 -13.34 5.33
N VAL A 217 -10.20 -14.58 5.08
CA VAL A 217 -11.53 -14.89 4.53
C VAL A 217 -12.62 -14.39 5.48
N GLY A 218 -13.62 -13.69 4.94
CA GLY A 218 -14.74 -13.16 5.70
C GLY A 218 -14.52 -11.78 6.31
N GLN A 219 -13.33 -11.19 6.17
CA GLN A 219 -13.12 -9.79 6.55
C GLN A 219 -13.79 -8.85 5.54
N SER A 220 -14.43 -7.80 6.05
CA SER A 220 -14.90 -6.70 5.20
C SER A 220 -13.72 -5.97 4.58
N TYR A 221 -13.73 -5.78 3.27
CA TYR A 221 -12.66 -5.15 2.51
C TYR A 221 -13.24 -4.08 1.58
N GLY A 222 -12.55 -2.96 1.48
CA GLY A 222 -12.90 -1.86 0.58
C GLY A 222 -12.34 -0.53 1.04
N GLY A 223 -12.21 0.38 0.09
CA GLY A 223 -11.61 1.69 0.30
C GLY A 223 -12.56 2.75 0.82
N MET A 224 -11.95 3.80 1.35
CA MET A 224 -12.55 5.11 1.61
C MET A 224 -12.05 6.10 0.57
N LYS A 225 -12.59 7.33 0.55
CA LYS A 225 -12.16 8.41 -0.35
C LYS A 225 -12.16 7.94 -1.83
N SER A 226 -11.07 8.23 -2.56
CA SER A 226 -10.92 7.81 -3.96
C SER A 226 -10.50 6.34 -4.14
N SER A 227 -10.35 5.58 -3.08
CA SER A 227 -9.98 4.16 -3.14
C SER A 227 -11.18 3.23 -3.38
N GLY A 228 -12.41 3.71 -3.26
CA GLY A 228 -13.53 2.88 -3.62
C GLY A 228 -14.86 3.24 -2.99
N ILE A 229 -15.87 2.44 -3.33
CA ILE A 229 -17.25 2.50 -2.81
C ILE A 229 -17.70 1.08 -2.54
N GLY A 230 -18.41 0.87 -1.44
CA GLY A 230 -18.88 -0.46 -1.05
C GLY A 230 -17.86 -1.24 -0.22
N ARG A 231 -18.25 -2.47 0.12
CA ARG A 231 -17.37 -3.42 0.83
C ARG A 231 -17.57 -4.81 0.23
N GLU A 232 -16.47 -5.54 0.15
CA GLU A 232 -16.40 -6.89 -0.42
C GLU A 232 -15.87 -7.88 0.64
N LEU A 233 -15.78 -9.14 0.28
CA LEU A 233 -15.19 -10.26 1.01
C LEU A 233 -15.87 -10.63 2.34
N SER A 234 -16.67 -9.77 2.98
CA SER A 234 -17.55 -10.17 4.07
C SER A 234 -18.83 -10.83 3.52
N LEU A 235 -19.53 -11.58 4.38
CA LEU A 235 -20.79 -12.22 3.98
C LEU A 235 -21.81 -11.19 3.47
N GLU A 236 -21.94 -10.06 4.18
CA GLU A 236 -22.87 -8.99 3.82
C GLU A 236 -22.50 -8.37 2.46
N GLY A 237 -21.22 -8.00 2.27
CA GLY A 237 -20.77 -7.40 1.02
C GLY A 237 -20.90 -8.36 -0.18
N MET A 238 -20.68 -9.65 0.03
CA MET A 238 -20.90 -10.66 -1.00
C MET A 238 -22.38 -10.81 -1.33
N LEU A 239 -23.26 -10.88 -0.32
CA LEU A 239 -24.70 -10.97 -0.55
C LEU A 239 -25.23 -9.74 -1.29
N GLU A 240 -24.83 -8.53 -0.89
CA GLU A 240 -25.21 -7.29 -1.57
C GLU A 240 -24.74 -7.26 -3.04
N GLY A 241 -23.54 -7.80 -3.32
CA GLY A 241 -22.98 -7.83 -4.67
C GLY A 241 -23.66 -8.82 -5.62
N PHE A 242 -24.27 -9.90 -5.10
CA PHE A 242 -24.81 -11.00 -5.93
C PHE A 242 -26.31 -11.22 -5.77
N THR A 243 -27.00 -10.51 -4.88
CA THR A 243 -28.43 -10.68 -4.62
C THR A 243 -29.16 -9.34 -4.56
N GLN A 244 -30.49 -9.42 -4.63
CA GLN A 244 -31.37 -8.28 -4.38
C GLN A 244 -32.39 -8.64 -3.30
N ILE A 245 -32.56 -7.74 -2.33
CA ILE A 245 -33.56 -7.92 -1.26
C ILE A 245 -34.94 -7.60 -1.80
N LYS A 246 -35.88 -8.54 -1.57
CA LYS A 246 -37.32 -8.36 -1.87
C LYS A 246 -38.15 -8.63 -0.64
N GLN A 247 -38.97 -7.69 -0.26
CA GLN A 247 -39.94 -7.89 0.84
C GLN A 247 -41.29 -8.38 0.30
N ILE A 248 -41.81 -9.45 0.89
CA ILE A 248 -43.13 -9.98 0.56
C ILE A 248 -43.96 -9.98 1.85
N ASN A 249 -45.09 -9.28 1.84
CA ASN A 249 -46.08 -9.29 2.93
C ASN A 249 -47.29 -10.07 2.50
N VAL A 250 -47.71 -11.03 3.31
CA VAL A 250 -48.91 -11.85 3.05
C VAL A 250 -49.90 -11.64 4.20
N ARG A 251 -51.11 -11.22 3.87
CA ARG A 251 -52.25 -11.22 4.81
C ARG A 251 -52.98 -12.54 4.64
N LEU A 252 -52.98 -13.34 5.72
CA LEU A 252 -53.84 -14.49 5.81
C LEU A 252 -55.23 -14.01 6.29
N GLY A 253 -56.26 -14.35 5.54
CA GLY A 253 -57.62 -13.92 5.84
C GLY A 253 -58.19 -14.44 7.16
#